data_721631d9cdff072bfef6bba92481dfd5
#
_entry.id   721631d9cdff072bfef6bba92481dfd5
#
_cell.length_a   1.000
_cell.length_b   1.000
_cell.length_c   1.000
_cell.angle_alpha   90.00
_cell.angle_beta   90.00
_cell.angle_gamma   90.00
#
_symmetry.space_group_name_H-M   'P 1'
#
loop_
_entity.id
_entity.type
_entity.pdbx_description
1 polymer ?
#
loop_
_entity_poly.entity_id
_entity_poly.type
_entity_poly.pdbx_seq_one_letter_code
_entity_poly.pdbx_strand_id
1 'polypeptide(L)'
;MTFLGHAGIRVDGVDLSMIMDCWLSDRGAFQGSWYQLPSNSHLDQARVLDVDFATLSHEHLDHMDADVLTRLPARTTLLVHRYPSPNLRNRLRRIGARNVVELDAWQKFHLNDRGDWVCFIPEQSPMCHDSAVLVHAGGASFLHRNDARMTVGQMRRAAMECGGELDVVAVQMSGASWHPICYEYPESEKERISAEKRSGKFEAVGRLIKLASPKLAVPFAGPMCFLDPMLREHNRWLTAPNGIFPDQSQAAQYLARKAPRVEVATWMPGDTYDVLTRTHRPDPHWRDFSYGDITEYLDAYASAREPQIAETYASHREPGPELADQFVEHFNRLGELSPYFRERIDMTVRFDVTGAVEGRWDVDFRPEGVSVDLGGGASDYQYRFTVDSKWLAPVIKGDIAWEDLFLSLRFRAWRNPDIYNDYLVGLLKHAEPQALDAIERYEVSRASDERLTVQGADGAYEISRYCPHAGEDLAIGGLVLEGNVIRCLGHNLEFDLKTGECLNARCNPLLTRRTLAHAEQNGGREQPHLVGF
;
A
#
# COMPACT_ATOMS: atom_id res chain seq x y z
N MET A 1 12.74 17.24 12.58
CA MET A 1 12.14 15.93 12.26
C MET A 1 13.16 14.85 12.52
N THR A 2 12.74 13.67 12.98
CA THR A 2 13.61 12.50 13.18
C THR A 2 13.00 11.31 12.43
N PHE A 3 13.80 10.62 11.60
CA PHE A 3 13.35 9.40 10.94
C PHE A 3 13.44 8.21 11.90
N LEU A 4 12.36 7.48 12.06
CA LEU A 4 12.25 6.37 13.02
C LEU A 4 12.37 4.98 12.38
N GLY A 5 12.57 4.94 11.05
CA GLY A 5 12.58 3.72 10.26
C GLY A 5 11.23 3.45 9.58
N HIS A 6 11.25 2.69 8.49
CA HIS A 6 10.12 2.38 7.62
C HIS A 6 9.32 3.65 7.24
N ALA A 7 8.07 3.80 7.68
CA ALA A 7 7.27 5.01 7.53
C ALA A 7 7.31 5.93 8.76
N GLY A 8 7.99 5.53 9.83
CA GLY A 8 8.00 6.24 11.10
C GLY A 8 8.72 7.57 11.03
N ILE A 9 8.03 8.65 11.40
CA ILE A 9 8.60 10.02 11.51
C ILE A 9 8.19 10.61 12.85
N ARG A 10 9.16 11.25 13.54
CA ARG A 10 8.88 12.15 14.65
C ARG A 10 9.03 13.60 14.19
N VAL A 11 8.06 14.44 14.52
CA VAL A 11 8.08 15.89 14.29
C VAL A 11 8.12 16.58 15.63
N ASP A 12 9.15 17.41 15.84
CA ASP A 12 9.28 18.25 17.01
C ASP A 12 9.25 19.72 16.57
N GLY A 13 8.43 20.52 17.22
CA GLY A 13 8.29 21.96 17.02
C GLY A 13 8.31 22.70 18.36
N VAL A 14 7.98 23.98 18.33
CA VAL A 14 7.78 24.75 19.58
C VAL A 14 6.39 24.38 20.13
N ASP A 15 6.35 23.84 21.33
CA ASP A 15 5.13 23.35 21.99
C ASP A 15 4.39 22.27 21.15
N LEU A 16 5.15 21.43 20.45
CA LEU A 16 4.62 20.34 19.62
C LEU A 16 5.60 19.17 19.59
N SER A 17 5.10 17.99 19.94
CA SER A 17 5.77 16.72 19.67
C SER A 17 4.78 15.72 19.09
N MET A 18 5.13 15.08 17.96
CA MET A 18 4.24 14.16 17.25
C MET A 18 5.03 13.01 16.61
N ILE A 19 4.46 11.81 16.64
CA ILE A 19 4.93 10.66 15.83
C ILE A 19 3.89 10.27 14.78
N MET A 20 4.37 9.74 13.68
CA MET A 20 3.56 9.33 12.53
C MET A 20 3.93 7.92 12.13
N ASP A 21 2.96 7.03 11.95
CA ASP A 21 3.11 5.64 11.49
C ASP A 21 4.33 4.91 12.10
N CYS A 22 4.46 5.02 13.40
CA CYS A 22 5.64 4.56 14.14
C CYS A 22 5.60 3.04 14.37
N TRP A 23 6.55 2.33 13.79
CA TRP A 23 6.75 0.89 13.98
C TRP A 23 8.07 0.63 14.71
N LEU A 24 8.00 0.15 15.97
CA LEU A 24 9.16 -0.12 16.83
C LEU A 24 9.20 -1.56 17.35
N SER A 25 8.17 -2.37 17.05
CA SER A 25 8.07 -3.73 17.54
C SER A 25 9.16 -4.64 16.94
N ASP A 26 9.77 -5.43 17.80
CA ASP A 26 10.78 -6.42 17.45
C ASP A 26 10.21 -7.74 16.92
N ARG A 27 8.87 -7.91 16.99
CA ARG A 27 8.19 -9.16 16.62
C ARG A 27 7.94 -9.30 15.12
N GLY A 28 8.22 -8.24 14.37
CA GLY A 28 7.86 -8.17 12.96
C GLY A 28 6.36 -7.92 12.73
N ALA A 29 6.03 -7.48 11.53
CA ALA A 29 4.65 -7.31 11.08
C ALA A 29 4.14 -8.56 10.33
N PHE A 30 2.82 -8.64 10.10
CA PHE A 30 2.17 -9.68 9.29
C PHE A 30 2.59 -11.10 9.68
N GLN A 31 2.18 -11.52 10.88
CA GLN A 31 2.52 -12.85 11.44
C GLN A 31 4.05 -13.07 11.54
N GLY A 32 4.81 -12.03 11.90
CA GLY A 32 6.25 -12.09 12.07
C GLY A 32 7.04 -12.29 10.77
N SER A 33 6.46 -11.88 9.64
CA SER A 33 7.10 -12.04 8.32
C SER A 33 8.01 -10.87 7.97
N TRP A 34 7.57 -9.63 8.22
CA TRP A 34 8.29 -8.43 7.83
C TRP A 34 9.06 -7.83 8.98
N TYR A 35 10.26 -7.41 8.68
CA TYR A 35 11.11 -6.64 9.60
C TYR A 35 11.61 -5.38 8.90
N GLN A 36 11.85 -4.34 9.68
CA GLN A 36 12.38 -3.09 9.13
C GLN A 36 13.78 -3.26 8.56
N LEU A 37 14.08 -2.54 7.50
CA LEU A 37 15.40 -2.55 6.89
C LEU A 37 15.86 -1.11 6.60
N PRO A 38 16.92 -0.65 7.28
CA PRO A 38 17.58 -1.32 8.40
C PRO A 38 16.76 -1.28 9.71
N SER A 39 17.20 -2.05 10.70
CA SER A 39 16.59 -2.11 12.02
C SER A 39 16.65 -0.76 12.74
N ASN A 40 15.61 -0.42 13.49
CA ASN A 40 15.58 0.77 14.33
C ASN A 40 15.73 0.48 15.84
N SER A 41 16.19 -0.72 16.20
CA SER A 41 16.27 -1.19 17.58
C SER A 41 17.24 -0.41 18.47
N HIS A 42 18.15 0.38 17.88
CA HIS A 42 19.08 1.27 18.62
C HIS A 42 18.39 2.54 19.15
N LEU A 43 17.19 2.88 18.67
CA LEU A 43 16.49 4.08 19.09
C LEU A 43 16.02 3.99 20.55
N ASP A 44 16.15 5.09 21.27
CA ASP A 44 15.55 5.23 22.60
C ASP A 44 14.03 5.34 22.50
N GLN A 45 13.36 4.19 22.61
CA GLN A 45 11.91 4.09 22.48
C GLN A 45 11.15 4.95 23.49
N ALA A 46 11.66 5.10 24.72
CA ALA A 46 11.01 5.93 25.74
C ALA A 46 10.96 7.40 25.29
N ARG A 47 12.07 7.89 24.75
CA ARG A 47 12.13 9.25 24.18
C ARG A 47 11.28 9.40 22.92
N VAL A 48 11.28 8.39 22.03
CA VAL A 48 10.46 8.41 20.80
C VAL A 48 8.98 8.51 21.11
N LEU A 49 8.50 7.75 22.11
CA LEU A 49 7.08 7.68 22.47
C LEU A 49 6.60 8.82 23.38
N ASP A 50 7.50 9.65 23.91
CA ASP A 50 7.14 10.81 24.74
C ASP A 50 6.66 11.97 23.85
N VAL A 51 5.38 11.91 23.45
CA VAL A 51 4.77 12.84 22.49
C VAL A 51 3.36 13.26 22.91
N ASP A 52 2.92 14.41 22.39
CA ASP A 52 1.58 14.95 22.62
C ASP A 52 0.57 14.40 21.61
N PHE A 53 1.05 14.10 20.36
CA PHE A 53 0.22 13.60 19.29
C PHE A 53 0.84 12.38 18.62
N ALA A 54 -0.03 11.51 18.10
CA ALA A 54 0.35 10.46 17.19
C ALA A 54 -0.62 10.46 16.01
N THR A 55 -0.15 10.16 14.80
CA THR A 55 -1.01 9.93 13.65
C THR A 55 -0.84 8.50 13.15
N LEU A 56 -1.93 7.94 12.65
CA LEU A 56 -1.96 6.64 12.01
C LEU A 56 -2.70 6.77 10.68
N SER A 57 -1.99 6.48 9.59
CA SER A 57 -2.51 6.63 8.24
C SER A 57 -3.53 5.55 7.86
N HIS A 58 -3.29 4.30 8.23
CA HIS A 58 -4.13 3.13 7.92
C HIS A 58 -3.82 1.93 8.83
N GLU A 59 -4.52 0.80 8.62
CA GLU A 59 -4.49 -0.36 9.51
C GLU A 59 -3.40 -1.41 9.21
N HIS A 60 -2.50 -1.22 8.25
CA HIS A 60 -1.42 -2.17 7.99
C HIS A 60 -0.43 -2.24 9.17
N LEU A 61 0.04 -3.44 9.48
CA LEU A 61 0.80 -3.71 10.72
C LEU A 61 2.22 -3.12 10.72
N ASP A 62 2.74 -2.73 9.58
CA ASP A 62 4.01 -2.00 9.43
C ASP A 62 3.85 -0.47 9.62
N HIS A 63 2.60 0.02 9.74
CA HIS A 63 2.23 1.37 10.12
C HIS A 63 1.52 1.41 11.46
N MET A 64 0.64 0.42 11.73
CA MET A 64 -0.11 0.27 12.97
C MET A 64 0.57 -0.72 13.92
N ASP A 65 1.53 -0.28 14.68
CA ASP A 65 2.18 -1.08 15.72
C ASP A 65 1.37 -1.05 17.02
N ALA A 66 0.72 -2.17 17.36
CA ALA A 66 -0.10 -2.28 18.55
C ALA A 66 0.70 -2.08 19.84
N ASP A 67 1.96 -2.53 19.89
CA ASP A 67 2.84 -2.34 21.03
C ASP A 67 3.17 -0.85 21.24
N VAL A 68 3.46 -0.12 20.17
CA VAL A 68 3.64 1.34 20.20
C VAL A 68 2.38 2.03 20.71
N LEU A 69 1.23 1.74 20.09
CA LEU A 69 -0.02 2.43 20.40
C LEU A 69 -0.51 2.23 21.83
N THR A 70 -0.26 1.06 22.42
CA THR A 70 -0.62 0.77 23.83
C THR A 70 0.32 1.41 24.84
N ARG A 71 1.57 1.70 24.45
CA ARG A 71 2.61 2.34 25.28
C ARG A 71 2.59 3.86 25.21
N LEU A 72 1.81 4.47 24.32
CA LEU A 72 1.69 5.92 24.26
C LEU A 72 1.27 6.52 25.60
N PRO A 73 1.84 7.66 26.02
CA PRO A 73 1.43 8.37 27.22
C PRO A 73 -0.07 8.64 27.26
N ALA A 74 -0.66 8.67 28.45
CA ALA A 74 -2.09 8.93 28.60
C ALA A 74 -2.52 10.33 28.08
N ARG A 75 -1.59 11.28 27.95
CA ARG A 75 -1.83 12.60 27.37
C ARG A 75 -1.85 12.61 25.84
N THR A 76 -1.26 11.60 25.20
CA THR A 76 -1.12 11.57 23.74
C THR A 76 -2.48 11.44 23.08
N THR A 77 -2.77 12.30 22.12
CA THR A 77 -3.94 12.20 21.26
C THR A 77 -3.58 11.46 19.98
N LEU A 78 -4.27 10.35 19.70
CA LEU A 78 -4.11 9.56 18.47
C LEU A 78 -5.09 10.06 17.41
N LEU A 79 -4.58 10.62 16.32
CA LEU A 79 -5.35 11.14 15.20
C LEU A 79 -5.38 10.11 14.08
N VAL A 80 -6.57 9.84 13.53
CA VAL A 80 -6.77 8.90 12.42
C VAL A 80 -7.78 9.46 11.42
N HIS A 81 -7.73 8.99 10.17
CA HIS A 81 -8.78 9.31 9.21
C HIS A 81 -10.06 8.48 9.50
N ARG A 82 -11.22 9.10 9.29
CA ARG A 82 -12.51 8.41 9.35
C ARG A 82 -12.80 7.70 8.03
N TYR A 83 -12.44 6.43 7.96
CA TYR A 83 -12.77 5.59 6.81
C TYR A 83 -14.23 5.16 6.81
N PRO A 84 -14.81 4.83 5.62
CA PRO A 84 -16.15 4.20 5.54
C PRO A 84 -16.21 2.89 6.31
N SER A 85 -15.15 2.06 6.22
CA SER A 85 -15.01 0.83 6.98
C SER A 85 -14.75 1.08 8.46
N PRO A 86 -15.35 0.31 9.38
CA PRO A 86 -15.02 0.36 10.80
C PRO A 86 -13.75 -0.44 11.17
N ASN A 87 -13.05 -1.06 10.21
CA ASN A 87 -11.95 -2.00 10.49
C ASN A 87 -10.84 -1.37 11.34
N LEU A 88 -10.31 -0.21 10.92
CA LEU A 88 -9.30 0.51 11.71
C LEU A 88 -9.80 0.82 13.13
N ARG A 89 -11.00 1.37 13.25
CA ARG A 89 -11.62 1.69 14.56
C ARG A 89 -11.78 0.46 15.43
N ASN A 90 -12.21 -0.67 14.85
CA ASN A 90 -12.38 -1.93 15.57
C ASN A 90 -11.04 -2.51 16.02
N ARG A 91 -10.00 -2.43 15.17
CA ARG A 91 -8.63 -2.82 15.55
C ARG A 91 -8.11 -1.96 16.70
N LEU A 92 -8.24 -0.62 16.62
CA LEU A 92 -7.82 0.29 17.69
C LEU A 92 -8.54 0.02 19.01
N ARG A 93 -9.85 -0.27 18.99
CA ARG A 93 -10.60 -0.67 20.20
C ARG A 93 -10.11 -1.99 20.77
N ARG A 94 -9.85 -2.99 19.91
CA ARG A 94 -9.37 -4.32 20.33
C ARG A 94 -8.04 -4.26 21.05
N ILE A 95 -7.11 -3.43 20.60
CA ILE A 95 -5.81 -3.22 21.24
C ILE A 95 -5.87 -2.27 22.45
N GLY A 96 -7.01 -1.63 22.70
CA GLY A 96 -7.15 -0.70 23.82
C GLY A 96 -6.49 0.67 23.60
N ALA A 97 -6.38 1.12 22.35
CA ALA A 97 -5.88 2.45 22.02
C ALA A 97 -6.73 3.54 22.68
N ARG A 98 -6.07 4.57 23.24
CA ARG A 98 -6.70 5.64 24.02
C ARG A 98 -6.68 6.96 23.26
N ASN A 99 -7.58 7.88 23.64
CA ASN A 99 -7.66 9.26 23.11
C ASN A 99 -7.68 9.31 21.58
N VAL A 100 -8.45 8.43 20.94
CA VAL A 100 -8.55 8.36 19.47
C VAL A 100 -9.51 9.43 18.97
N VAL A 101 -9.04 10.26 18.05
CA VAL A 101 -9.83 11.29 17.37
C VAL A 101 -9.87 10.98 15.87
N GLU A 102 -11.07 10.78 15.34
CA GLU A 102 -11.29 10.55 13.90
C GLU A 102 -11.53 11.89 13.20
N LEU A 103 -10.81 12.14 12.11
CA LEU A 103 -10.90 13.34 11.30
C LEU A 103 -11.47 13.02 9.91
N ASP A 104 -12.31 13.89 9.40
CA ASP A 104 -12.78 13.83 8.02
C ASP A 104 -11.65 14.23 7.04
N ALA A 105 -11.80 13.87 5.76
CA ALA A 105 -10.85 14.23 4.73
C ALA A 105 -10.62 15.76 4.69
N TRP A 106 -9.35 16.17 4.71
CA TRP A 106 -8.93 17.59 4.70
C TRP A 106 -9.37 18.41 5.92
N GLN A 107 -9.97 17.80 6.93
CA GLN A 107 -10.30 18.47 8.20
C GLN A 107 -8.98 18.80 8.92
N LYS A 108 -8.73 20.08 9.15
CA LYS A 108 -7.58 20.55 9.93
C LYS A 108 -7.84 20.36 11.43
N PHE A 109 -6.93 19.66 12.07
CA PHE A 109 -6.85 19.57 13.53
C PHE A 109 -5.73 20.48 14.00
N HIS A 110 -6.05 21.46 14.85
CA HIS A 110 -5.07 22.40 15.39
C HIS A 110 -4.28 21.73 16.52
N LEU A 111 -2.97 21.75 16.39
CA LEU A 111 -2.03 21.10 17.31
C LEU A 111 -1.66 22.00 18.50
N ASN A 112 -1.76 23.32 18.31
CA ASN A 112 -1.47 24.35 19.33
C ASN A 112 -2.10 25.69 18.95
N ASP A 113 -1.92 26.70 19.81
CA ASP A 113 -2.42 28.07 19.60
C ASP A 113 -1.55 28.90 18.63
N ARG A 114 -0.46 28.34 18.08
CA ARG A 114 0.43 29.00 17.12
C ARG A 114 -0.03 28.87 15.68
N GLY A 115 -1.12 28.14 15.45
CA GLY A 115 -1.67 27.87 14.12
C GLY A 115 -1.08 26.64 13.43
N ASP A 116 -0.35 25.79 14.16
CA ASP A 116 0.11 24.50 13.65
C ASP A 116 -1.08 23.54 13.51
N TRP A 117 -1.10 22.76 12.44
CA TRP A 117 -2.21 21.87 12.14
C TRP A 117 -1.77 20.62 11.39
N VAL A 118 -2.63 19.59 11.45
CA VAL A 118 -2.51 18.34 10.68
C VAL A 118 -3.84 18.02 10.00
N CYS A 119 -3.81 17.39 8.83
CA CYS A 119 -5.00 16.82 8.20
C CYS A 119 -4.65 15.55 7.43
N PHE A 120 -5.69 14.73 7.17
CA PHE A 120 -5.59 13.51 6.38
C PHE A 120 -6.11 13.72 4.96
N ILE A 121 -5.43 13.09 3.99
CA ILE A 121 -5.76 13.12 2.57
C ILE A 121 -5.94 11.66 2.12
N PRO A 122 -7.16 11.10 2.18
CA PRO A 122 -7.39 9.72 1.80
C PRO A 122 -7.20 9.50 0.31
N GLU A 123 -6.94 8.25 -0.08
CA GLU A 123 -7.02 7.83 -1.48
C GLU A 123 -8.42 8.12 -2.06
N GLN A 124 -8.47 8.27 -3.38
CA GLN A 124 -9.72 8.64 -4.05
C GLN A 124 -10.71 7.48 -4.11
N SER A 125 -10.20 6.25 -4.25
CA SER A 125 -11.01 5.04 -4.29
C SER A 125 -11.13 4.40 -2.91
N PRO A 126 -12.33 4.02 -2.47
CA PRO A 126 -12.53 3.28 -1.23
C PRO A 126 -12.07 1.81 -1.30
N MET A 127 -11.55 1.34 -2.45
CA MET A 127 -10.89 0.05 -2.57
C MET A 127 -9.59 -0.03 -1.76
N CYS A 128 -8.99 1.13 -1.46
CA CYS A 128 -7.81 1.26 -0.58
C CYS A 128 -8.14 2.19 0.58
N HIS A 129 -7.81 1.76 1.80
CA HIS A 129 -8.01 2.54 3.01
C HIS A 129 -6.74 3.25 3.46
N ASP A 130 -6.01 3.84 2.51
CA ASP A 130 -4.77 4.57 2.80
C ASP A 130 -5.03 6.08 2.80
N SER A 131 -4.28 6.81 3.61
CA SER A 131 -4.33 8.28 3.64
C SER A 131 -2.95 8.88 3.84
N ALA A 132 -2.62 9.87 3.03
CA ALA A 132 -1.48 10.74 3.32
C ALA A 132 -1.80 11.67 4.50
N VAL A 133 -0.77 12.09 5.22
CA VAL A 133 -0.89 13.03 6.33
C VAL A 133 -0.11 14.29 6.01
N LEU A 134 -0.79 15.43 6.00
CA LEU A 134 -0.19 16.74 5.78
C LEU A 134 -0.08 17.47 7.11
N VAL A 135 1.14 17.85 7.48
CA VAL A 135 1.46 18.63 8.67
C VAL A 135 1.97 20.00 8.25
N HIS A 136 1.46 21.07 8.86
CA HIS A 136 2.00 22.41 8.78
C HIS A 136 2.33 22.87 10.20
N ALA A 137 3.62 23.06 10.49
CA ALA A 137 4.07 23.41 11.83
C ALA A 137 5.31 24.32 11.77
N GLY A 138 5.35 25.35 12.61
CA GLY A 138 6.46 26.29 12.70
C GLY A 138 6.75 27.03 11.39
N GLY A 139 5.75 27.19 10.51
CA GLY A 139 5.90 27.81 9.19
C GLY A 139 6.51 26.90 8.12
N ALA A 140 6.64 25.60 8.39
CA ALA A 140 7.10 24.59 7.45
C ALA A 140 6.02 23.52 7.20
N SER A 141 6.08 22.86 6.05
CA SER A 141 5.15 21.82 5.63
C SER A 141 5.84 20.47 5.45
N PHE A 142 5.17 19.43 5.91
CA PHE A 142 5.58 18.05 5.71
C PHE A 142 4.41 17.21 5.19
N LEU A 143 4.56 16.64 4.00
CA LEU A 143 3.62 15.67 3.46
C LEU A 143 4.18 14.26 3.65
N HIS A 144 3.61 13.55 4.60
CA HIS A 144 3.83 12.13 4.83
C HIS A 144 2.90 11.35 3.90
N ARG A 145 3.36 11.04 2.69
CA ARG A 145 2.51 10.37 1.71
C ARG A 145 2.28 8.90 2.03
N ASN A 146 3.19 8.28 2.78
CA ASN A 146 3.20 6.84 3.10
C ASN A 146 2.81 5.96 1.89
N ASP A 147 1.88 5.01 2.04
CA ASP A 147 1.42 4.10 0.99
C ASP A 147 0.37 4.73 0.07
N ALA A 148 -0.26 5.84 0.51
CA ALA A 148 -1.34 6.48 -0.21
C ALA A 148 -0.94 6.95 -1.60
N ARG A 149 -1.79 6.68 -2.59
CA ARG A 149 -1.67 7.17 -3.96
C ARG A 149 -2.44 8.47 -4.10
N MET A 150 -1.71 9.55 -4.23
CA MET A 150 -2.31 10.88 -4.37
C MET A 150 -2.47 11.26 -5.85
N THR A 151 -3.61 11.85 -6.17
CA THR A 151 -3.86 12.45 -7.47
C THR A 151 -3.12 13.79 -7.63
N VAL A 152 -2.97 14.25 -8.87
CA VAL A 152 -2.42 15.59 -9.16
C VAL A 152 -3.21 16.68 -8.45
N GLY A 153 -4.55 16.56 -8.43
CA GLY A 153 -5.43 17.51 -7.76
C GLY A 153 -5.16 17.59 -6.26
N GLN A 154 -5.01 16.44 -5.61
CA GLN A 154 -4.70 16.36 -4.18
C GLN A 154 -3.32 16.96 -3.86
N MET A 155 -2.30 16.67 -4.68
CA MET A 155 -0.95 17.26 -4.49
C MET A 155 -0.97 18.77 -4.63
N ARG A 156 -1.66 19.30 -5.64
CA ARG A 156 -1.82 20.76 -5.83
C ARG A 156 -2.55 21.42 -4.67
N ARG A 157 -3.63 20.78 -4.20
CA ARG A 157 -4.37 21.27 -3.03
C ARG A 157 -3.49 21.27 -1.78
N ALA A 158 -2.73 20.20 -1.52
CA ALA A 158 -1.80 20.13 -0.39
C ALA A 158 -0.78 21.28 -0.42
N ALA A 159 -0.19 21.55 -1.59
CA ALA A 159 0.71 22.69 -1.74
C ALA A 159 0.00 24.05 -1.48
N MET A 160 -1.22 24.25 -2.03
CA MET A 160 -1.98 25.49 -1.81
C MET A 160 -2.33 25.71 -0.33
N GLU A 161 -2.70 24.66 0.41
CA GLU A 161 -2.98 24.71 1.86
C GLU A 161 -1.76 25.16 2.67
N CYS A 162 -0.53 24.97 2.11
CA CYS A 162 0.75 25.34 2.72
C CYS A 162 1.40 26.58 2.08
N GLY A 163 0.64 27.43 1.38
CA GLY A 163 1.15 28.66 0.78
C GLY A 163 1.75 28.52 -0.62
N GLY A 164 1.52 27.38 -1.29
CA GLY A 164 1.87 27.15 -2.70
C GLY A 164 3.05 26.20 -2.93
N GLU A 165 3.81 25.87 -1.90
CA GLU A 165 4.97 24.98 -1.98
C GLU A 165 4.99 23.99 -0.80
N LEU A 166 5.53 22.80 -1.00
CA LEU A 166 5.78 21.82 0.06
C LEU A 166 7.28 21.79 0.40
N ASP A 167 7.62 21.87 1.69
CA ASP A 167 9.01 21.84 2.12
C ASP A 167 9.58 20.43 2.03
N VAL A 168 8.89 19.45 2.62
CA VAL A 168 9.32 18.05 2.62
C VAL A 168 8.18 17.13 2.19
N VAL A 169 8.45 16.21 1.26
CA VAL A 169 7.54 15.17 0.83
C VAL A 169 8.21 13.80 0.99
N ALA A 170 7.70 12.98 1.89
CA ALA A 170 8.13 11.60 2.05
C ALA A 170 7.22 10.66 1.24
N VAL A 171 7.82 9.78 0.43
CA VAL A 171 7.11 8.94 -0.54
C VAL A 171 7.55 7.49 -0.48
N GLN A 172 6.59 6.57 -0.47
CA GLN A 172 6.88 5.15 -0.65
C GLN A 172 7.30 4.86 -2.09
N MET A 173 8.44 4.18 -2.25
CA MET A 173 8.94 3.72 -3.55
C MET A 173 9.17 2.21 -3.60
N SER A 174 9.27 1.54 -2.45
CA SER A 174 9.27 0.09 -2.32
C SER A 174 7.84 -0.38 -2.08
N GLY A 175 7.32 -1.27 -2.91
CA GLY A 175 5.93 -1.71 -2.79
C GLY A 175 5.78 -2.98 -1.98
N ALA A 176 4.82 -3.02 -1.08
CA ALA A 176 4.32 -4.25 -0.51
C ALA A 176 3.53 -5.02 -1.57
N SER A 177 3.88 -6.26 -1.86
CA SER A 177 3.13 -7.05 -2.82
C SER A 177 3.43 -8.54 -2.71
N TRP A 178 2.39 -9.35 -2.54
CA TRP A 178 2.48 -10.80 -2.67
C TRP A 178 2.53 -11.28 -4.14
N HIS A 179 2.10 -10.44 -5.09
CA HIS A 179 2.22 -10.72 -6.52
C HIS A 179 3.45 -10.02 -7.11
N PRO A 180 4.34 -10.71 -7.81
CA PRO A 180 4.27 -12.12 -8.27
C PRO A 180 4.90 -13.14 -7.30
N ILE A 181 5.40 -12.74 -6.15
CA ILE A 181 6.28 -13.53 -5.28
C ILE A 181 5.64 -14.85 -4.87
N CYS A 182 4.39 -14.80 -4.37
CA CYS A 182 3.65 -15.97 -3.91
C CYS A 182 3.01 -16.78 -5.06
N TYR A 183 3.05 -16.27 -6.30
CA TYR A 183 2.42 -16.97 -7.43
C TYR A 183 3.34 -18.05 -8.02
N GLU A 184 2.73 -19.13 -8.47
CA GLU A 184 3.41 -20.27 -9.09
C GLU A 184 3.78 -19.98 -10.54
N TYR A 185 4.54 -18.91 -10.77
CA TYR A 185 5.10 -18.58 -12.06
C TYR A 185 6.52 -19.16 -12.22
N PRO A 186 6.98 -19.38 -13.48
CA PRO A 186 8.39 -19.56 -13.75
C PRO A 186 9.21 -18.37 -13.20
N GLU A 187 10.43 -18.61 -12.77
CA GLU A 187 11.26 -17.59 -12.14
C GLU A 187 11.47 -16.35 -13.05
N SER A 188 11.74 -16.59 -14.34
CA SER A 188 11.88 -15.51 -15.34
C SER A 188 10.62 -14.65 -15.46
N GLU A 189 9.45 -15.22 -15.26
CA GLU A 189 8.19 -14.47 -15.28
C GLU A 189 8.02 -13.63 -14.01
N LYS A 190 8.41 -14.16 -12.83
CA LYS A 190 8.43 -13.38 -11.59
C LYS A 190 9.38 -12.19 -11.70
N GLU A 191 10.57 -12.39 -12.27
CA GLU A 191 11.56 -11.32 -12.51
C GLU A 191 11.00 -10.25 -13.46
N ARG A 192 10.39 -10.66 -14.57
CA ARG A 192 9.77 -9.73 -15.54
C ARG A 192 8.68 -8.88 -14.89
N ILE A 193 7.73 -9.52 -14.18
CA ILE A 193 6.63 -8.82 -13.51
C ILE A 193 7.16 -7.90 -12.41
N SER A 194 8.16 -8.34 -11.65
CA SER A 194 8.78 -7.52 -10.59
C SER A 194 9.44 -6.27 -11.17
N ALA A 195 10.18 -6.41 -12.27
CA ALA A 195 10.81 -5.29 -12.96
C ALA A 195 9.77 -4.29 -13.49
N GLU A 196 8.68 -4.76 -14.08
CA GLU A 196 7.60 -3.91 -14.58
C GLU A 196 6.90 -3.15 -13.45
N LYS A 197 6.55 -3.83 -12.35
CA LYS A 197 5.89 -3.20 -11.19
C LYS A 197 6.79 -2.14 -10.55
N ARG A 198 8.07 -2.45 -10.35
CA ARG A 198 9.05 -1.50 -9.84
C ARG A 198 9.18 -0.29 -10.74
N SER A 199 9.39 -0.52 -12.05
CA SER A 199 9.53 0.55 -13.04
C SER A 199 8.29 1.43 -13.09
N GLY A 200 7.10 0.83 -13.09
CA GLY A 200 5.82 1.54 -13.08
C GLY A 200 5.67 2.43 -11.85
N LYS A 201 5.95 1.89 -10.64
CA LYS A 201 5.89 2.66 -9.40
C LYS A 201 6.89 3.83 -9.40
N PHE A 202 8.13 3.57 -9.82
CA PHE A 202 9.15 4.61 -9.92
C PHE A 202 8.74 5.73 -10.88
N GLU A 203 8.18 5.37 -12.02
CA GLU A 203 7.72 6.34 -13.02
C GLU A 203 6.56 7.18 -12.50
N ALA A 204 5.53 6.57 -11.90
CA ALA A 204 4.38 7.28 -11.35
C ALA A 204 4.81 8.24 -10.23
N VAL A 205 5.60 7.77 -9.26
CA VAL A 205 6.08 8.61 -8.15
C VAL A 205 7.03 9.70 -8.66
N GLY A 206 7.92 9.37 -9.60
CA GLY A 206 8.85 10.35 -10.17
C GLY A 206 8.15 11.47 -10.92
N ARG A 207 7.07 11.16 -11.68
CA ARG A 207 6.23 12.17 -12.34
C ARG A 207 5.51 13.04 -11.31
N LEU A 208 4.99 12.44 -10.24
CA LEU A 208 4.30 13.18 -9.19
C LEU A 208 5.24 14.15 -8.46
N ILE A 209 6.45 13.70 -8.07
CA ILE A 209 7.47 14.54 -7.41
C ILE A 209 7.96 15.65 -8.35
N LYS A 210 8.19 15.35 -9.63
CA LYS A 210 8.55 16.36 -10.62
C LYS A 210 7.46 17.45 -10.76
N LEU A 211 6.19 17.05 -10.73
CA LEU A 211 5.05 17.96 -10.83
C LEU A 211 4.87 18.78 -9.55
N ALA A 212 4.94 18.14 -8.39
CA ALA A 212 4.77 18.79 -7.09
C ALA A 212 5.94 19.71 -6.74
N SER A 213 7.13 19.38 -7.24
CA SER A 213 8.37 20.14 -7.05
C SER A 213 8.61 20.60 -5.59
N PRO A 214 8.56 19.69 -4.60
CA PRO A 214 8.85 20.06 -3.22
C PRO A 214 10.32 20.48 -3.07
N LYS A 215 10.66 21.16 -1.97
CA LYS A 215 12.07 21.51 -1.69
C LYS A 215 12.92 20.26 -1.44
N LEU A 216 12.34 19.27 -0.73
CA LEU A 216 12.99 17.99 -0.44
C LEU A 216 12.01 16.82 -0.67
N ALA A 217 12.46 15.79 -1.38
CA ALA A 217 11.78 14.51 -1.48
C ALA A 217 12.60 13.42 -0.76
N VAL A 218 11.91 12.58 0.03
CA VAL A 218 12.53 11.52 0.82
C VAL A 218 11.85 10.19 0.49
N PRO A 219 12.51 9.25 -0.20
CA PRO A 219 12.00 7.89 -0.30
C PRO A 219 12.05 7.20 1.06
N PHE A 220 10.94 6.57 1.45
CA PHE A 220 10.78 5.89 2.73
C PHE A 220 9.71 4.79 2.64
N ALA A 221 9.21 4.26 3.78
CA ALA A 221 8.22 3.19 3.85
C ALA A 221 8.64 1.96 3.01
N GLY A 222 9.76 1.40 3.37
CA GLY A 222 10.39 0.24 2.75
C GLY A 222 11.86 0.48 2.39
N PRO A 223 12.55 -0.60 1.98
CA PRO A 223 12.04 -1.96 1.93
C PRO A 223 11.88 -2.59 3.31
N MET A 224 11.10 -3.68 3.36
CA MET A 224 11.11 -4.64 4.46
C MET A 224 12.14 -5.73 4.17
N CYS A 225 12.51 -6.52 5.20
CA CYS A 225 13.28 -7.75 5.03
C CYS A 225 12.60 -8.93 5.73
N PHE A 226 13.03 -10.14 5.36
CA PHE A 226 12.47 -11.40 5.84
C PHE A 226 13.54 -12.15 6.64
N LEU A 227 13.33 -12.28 7.96
CA LEU A 227 14.30 -12.91 8.87
C LEU A 227 13.93 -14.35 9.21
N ASP A 228 12.63 -14.71 9.10
CA ASP A 228 12.14 -16.07 9.26
C ASP A 228 12.80 -17.01 8.24
N PRO A 229 13.41 -18.14 8.67
CA PRO A 229 14.06 -19.09 7.77
C PRO A 229 13.17 -19.56 6.61
N MET A 230 11.84 -19.68 6.81
CA MET A 230 10.88 -20.08 5.76
C MET A 230 10.65 -18.99 4.71
N LEU A 231 10.99 -17.74 4.99
CA LEU A 231 10.73 -16.58 4.13
C LEU A 231 12.03 -15.91 3.65
N ARG A 232 13.19 -16.29 4.18
CA ARG A 232 14.50 -15.64 3.87
C ARG A 232 14.83 -15.59 2.39
N GLU A 233 14.36 -16.57 1.62
CA GLU A 233 14.57 -16.59 0.17
C GLU A 233 14.01 -15.34 -0.53
N HIS A 234 12.98 -14.71 0.05
CA HIS A 234 12.38 -13.49 -0.49
C HIS A 234 13.31 -12.27 -0.42
N ASN A 235 14.37 -12.30 0.41
CA ASN A 235 15.37 -11.24 0.44
C ASN A 235 16.13 -11.10 -0.89
N ARG A 236 16.13 -12.11 -1.75
CA ARG A 236 16.67 -11.99 -3.11
C ARG A 236 16.04 -10.84 -3.91
N TRP A 237 14.78 -10.50 -3.62
CA TRP A 237 14.09 -9.39 -4.28
C TRP A 237 14.54 -8.00 -3.80
N LEU A 238 15.30 -7.94 -2.70
CA LEU A 238 16.01 -6.73 -2.24
C LEU A 238 17.30 -6.52 -3.05
N THR A 239 18.04 -7.62 -3.30
CA THR A 239 19.38 -7.58 -3.90
C THR A 239 19.37 -7.69 -5.42
N ALA A 240 18.30 -8.22 -6.02
CA ALA A 240 18.16 -8.33 -7.47
C ALA A 240 18.14 -6.93 -8.12
N PRO A 241 18.83 -6.74 -9.26
CA PRO A 241 18.90 -5.42 -9.94
C PRO A 241 17.55 -4.79 -10.25
N ASN A 242 16.54 -5.62 -10.51
CA ASN A 242 15.17 -5.21 -10.80
C ASN A 242 14.17 -5.81 -9.81
N GLY A 243 14.61 -6.12 -8.60
CA GLY A 243 13.77 -6.68 -7.56
C GLY A 243 12.63 -5.74 -7.17
N ILE A 244 11.51 -6.32 -6.76
CA ILE A 244 10.29 -5.57 -6.43
C ILE A 244 10.42 -4.73 -5.15
N PHE A 245 11.44 -4.99 -4.33
CA PHE A 245 11.72 -4.28 -3.07
C PHE A 245 12.99 -3.44 -3.17
N PRO A 246 13.00 -2.36 -3.99
CA PRO A 246 14.17 -1.48 -4.08
C PRO A 246 14.47 -0.81 -2.74
N ASP A 247 15.75 -0.65 -2.42
CA ASP A 247 16.18 0.13 -1.27
C ASP A 247 16.03 1.65 -1.49
N GLN A 248 16.14 2.42 -0.41
CA GLN A 248 15.99 3.87 -0.46
C GLN A 248 17.04 4.54 -1.34
N SER A 249 18.27 4.00 -1.44
CA SER A 249 19.32 4.60 -2.27
C SER A 249 19.03 4.48 -3.76
N GLN A 250 18.48 3.32 -4.18
CA GLN A 250 18.02 3.09 -5.56
C GLN A 250 16.85 4.03 -5.92
N ALA A 251 15.91 4.20 -4.99
CA ALA A 251 14.79 5.11 -5.15
C ALA A 251 15.24 6.57 -5.25
N ALA A 252 16.16 7.01 -4.38
CA ALA A 252 16.71 8.36 -4.38
C ALA A 252 17.47 8.65 -5.68
N GLN A 253 18.29 7.72 -6.16
CA GLN A 253 19.00 7.86 -7.43
C GLN A 253 18.04 8.03 -8.61
N TYR A 254 16.93 7.28 -8.61
CA TYR A 254 15.90 7.43 -9.64
C TYR A 254 15.24 8.82 -9.57
N LEU A 255 14.80 9.26 -8.39
CA LEU A 255 14.16 10.56 -8.20
C LEU A 255 15.07 11.73 -8.58
N ALA A 256 16.35 11.68 -8.19
CA ALA A 256 17.33 12.71 -8.54
C ALA A 256 17.47 12.88 -10.07
N ARG A 257 17.42 11.78 -10.83
CA ARG A 257 17.41 11.85 -12.32
C ARG A 257 16.10 12.33 -12.89
N LYS A 258 14.95 11.89 -12.31
CA LYS A 258 13.61 12.18 -12.85
C LYS A 258 13.14 13.60 -12.54
N ALA A 259 13.51 14.11 -11.37
CA ALA A 259 13.14 15.44 -10.86
C ALA A 259 14.39 16.25 -10.45
N PRO A 260 15.28 16.64 -11.37
CA PRO A 260 16.61 17.21 -11.05
C PRO A 260 16.57 18.58 -10.35
N ARG A 261 15.39 19.21 -10.24
CA ARG A 261 15.21 20.47 -9.50
C ARG A 261 14.82 20.25 -8.04
N VAL A 262 14.48 19.01 -7.67
CA VAL A 262 14.08 18.64 -6.31
C VAL A 262 15.30 18.08 -5.59
N GLU A 263 15.57 18.56 -4.39
CA GLU A 263 16.55 17.91 -3.52
C GLU A 263 16.02 16.54 -3.10
N VAL A 264 16.87 15.53 -3.13
CA VAL A 264 16.50 14.16 -2.73
C VAL A 264 17.49 13.68 -1.68
N ALA A 265 16.96 13.19 -0.55
CA ALA A 265 17.78 12.62 0.53
C ALA A 265 17.30 11.22 0.89
N THR A 266 18.22 10.39 1.34
CA THR A 266 17.96 9.14 2.05
C THR A 266 18.17 9.36 3.53
N TRP A 267 17.27 8.84 4.35
CA TRP A 267 17.36 8.91 5.81
C TRP A 267 17.49 7.53 6.42
N MET A 268 18.31 7.44 7.44
CA MET A 268 18.48 6.23 8.26
C MET A 268 17.76 6.41 9.60
N PRO A 269 17.30 5.35 10.26
CA PRO A 269 16.66 5.45 11.57
C PRO A 269 17.57 6.22 12.57
N GLY A 270 17.03 7.28 13.18
CA GLY A 270 17.77 8.19 14.05
C GLY A 270 18.26 9.47 13.38
N ASP A 271 18.34 9.52 12.04
CA ASP A 271 18.69 10.75 11.31
C ASP A 271 17.72 11.88 11.66
N THR A 272 18.27 13.08 11.81
CA THR A 272 17.45 14.29 12.06
C THR A 272 17.58 15.29 10.92
N TYR A 273 16.47 15.95 10.61
CA TYR A 273 16.41 17.00 9.61
C TYR A 273 15.70 18.25 10.16
N ASP A 274 16.40 19.36 10.16
CA ASP A 274 15.81 20.66 10.47
C ASP A 274 15.27 21.27 9.18
N VAL A 275 13.95 21.39 9.08
CA VAL A 275 13.26 21.85 7.85
C VAL A 275 13.53 23.30 7.56
N LEU A 276 13.64 24.16 8.59
CA LEU A 276 13.81 25.61 8.44
C LEU A 276 15.24 25.94 7.97
N THR A 277 16.24 25.28 8.55
CA THR A 277 17.66 25.49 8.19
C THR A 277 18.12 24.55 7.08
N ARG A 278 17.29 23.56 6.70
CA ARG A 278 17.61 22.50 5.72
C ARG A 278 18.87 21.73 6.10
N THR A 279 19.04 21.45 7.39
CA THR A 279 20.23 20.78 7.91
C THR A 279 19.94 19.32 8.23
N HIS A 280 20.59 18.42 7.51
CA HIS A 280 20.58 17.00 7.80
C HIS A 280 21.72 16.64 8.77
N ARG A 281 21.39 15.84 9.79
CA ARG A 281 22.35 15.29 10.75
C ARG A 281 22.18 13.77 10.78
N PRO A 282 23.10 13.04 10.13
CA PRO A 282 23.09 11.57 10.14
C PRO A 282 23.31 11.00 11.54
N ASP A 283 22.64 9.91 11.84
CA ASP A 283 22.88 9.15 13.06
C ASP A 283 24.24 8.40 12.94
N PRO A 284 25.16 8.56 13.91
CA PRO A 284 26.46 7.89 13.87
C PRO A 284 26.38 6.35 13.84
N HIS A 285 25.27 5.77 14.27
CA HIS A 285 25.03 4.31 14.25
C HIS A 285 25.20 3.72 12.84
N TRP A 286 24.87 4.49 11.80
CA TRP A 286 24.85 4.01 10.41
C TRP A 286 26.10 4.36 9.61
N ARG A 287 27.16 4.84 10.26
CA ARG A 287 28.40 5.27 9.56
C ARG A 287 28.95 4.24 8.60
N ASP A 288 28.92 2.97 9.02
CA ASP A 288 29.52 1.86 8.27
C ASP A 288 28.47 0.98 7.57
N PHE A 289 27.20 1.40 7.55
CA PHE A 289 26.15 0.63 6.88
C PHE A 289 26.10 0.93 5.38
N SER A 290 25.97 -0.14 4.59
CA SER A 290 25.74 -0.06 3.14
C SER A 290 24.69 -1.08 2.69
N TYR A 291 23.77 -0.65 1.86
CA TYR A 291 22.85 -1.58 1.19
C TYR A 291 23.57 -2.56 0.25
N GLY A 292 24.81 -2.26 -0.19
CA GLY A 292 25.63 -3.16 -1.00
C GLY A 292 26.08 -4.42 -0.26
N ASP A 293 26.24 -4.34 1.07
CA ASP A 293 26.76 -5.43 1.92
C ASP A 293 25.65 -6.04 2.79
N ILE A 294 24.41 -6.01 2.30
CA ILE A 294 23.21 -6.31 3.07
C ILE A 294 23.12 -7.75 3.56
N THR A 295 23.78 -8.71 2.89
CA THR A 295 23.67 -10.13 3.22
C THR A 295 24.19 -10.44 4.62
N GLU A 296 25.40 -9.95 4.95
CA GLU A 296 26.00 -10.14 6.27
C GLU A 296 25.16 -9.45 7.36
N TYR A 297 24.66 -8.24 7.06
CA TYR A 297 23.76 -7.52 7.94
C TYR A 297 22.48 -8.31 8.22
N LEU A 298 21.85 -8.90 7.20
CA LEU A 298 20.61 -9.69 7.35
C LEU A 298 20.85 -10.98 8.14
N ASP A 299 22.02 -11.61 8.01
CA ASP A 299 22.38 -12.80 8.78
C ASP A 299 22.52 -12.49 10.27
N ALA A 300 23.23 -11.41 10.60
CA ALA A 300 23.37 -10.94 11.97
C ALA A 300 22.01 -10.51 12.55
N TYR A 301 21.20 -9.83 11.77
CA TYR A 301 19.86 -9.38 12.19
C TYR A 301 18.93 -10.56 12.42
N ALA A 302 18.93 -11.57 11.56
CA ALA A 302 18.14 -12.79 11.72
C ALA A 302 18.51 -13.53 13.01
N SER A 303 19.82 -13.69 13.28
CA SER A 303 20.29 -14.32 14.51
C SER A 303 19.85 -13.55 15.76
N ALA A 304 19.86 -12.23 15.71
CA ALA A 304 19.36 -11.39 16.82
C ALA A 304 17.85 -11.50 17.04
N ARG A 305 17.08 -11.95 16.05
CA ARG A 305 15.61 -12.09 16.10
C ARG A 305 15.10 -13.52 16.24
N GLU A 306 15.97 -14.50 16.37
CA GLU A 306 15.58 -15.90 16.59
C GLU A 306 14.58 -16.08 17.74
N PRO A 307 14.74 -15.43 18.93
CA PRO A 307 13.77 -15.60 20.01
C PRO A 307 12.35 -15.10 19.64
N GLN A 308 12.24 -13.96 18.96
CA GLN A 308 10.95 -13.39 18.55
C GLN A 308 10.29 -14.22 17.45
N ILE A 309 11.08 -14.78 16.54
CA ILE A 309 10.59 -15.70 15.50
C ILE A 309 10.06 -16.97 16.18
N ALA A 310 10.80 -17.55 17.13
CA ALA A 310 10.37 -18.73 17.88
C ALA A 310 9.07 -18.45 18.67
N GLU A 311 8.94 -17.29 19.29
CA GLU A 311 7.71 -16.86 19.98
C GLU A 311 6.54 -16.77 19.01
N THR A 312 6.75 -16.23 17.81
CA THR A 312 5.72 -16.17 16.75
C THR A 312 5.21 -17.56 16.43
N TYR A 313 6.10 -18.53 16.18
CA TYR A 313 5.69 -19.91 15.93
C TYR A 313 4.97 -20.56 17.11
N ALA A 314 5.41 -20.31 18.33
CA ALA A 314 4.77 -20.84 19.54
C ALA A 314 3.38 -20.23 19.81
N SER A 315 3.15 -18.98 19.41
CA SER A 315 1.85 -18.30 19.53
C SER A 315 0.82 -18.78 18.53
N HIS A 316 1.25 -19.22 17.35
CA HIS A 316 0.39 -19.78 16.30
C HIS A 316 0.22 -21.30 16.55
N ARG A 317 -0.80 -21.63 17.35
CA ARG A 317 -1.12 -23.04 17.67
C ARG A 317 -1.67 -23.76 16.43
N GLU A 318 -1.35 -25.04 16.34
CA GLU A 318 -1.97 -25.91 15.34
C GLU A 318 -3.49 -25.98 15.59
N PRO A 319 -4.32 -25.76 14.55
CA PRO A 319 -5.77 -25.85 14.71
C PRO A 319 -6.24 -27.29 14.85
N GLY A 320 -7.40 -27.47 15.45
CA GLY A 320 -8.11 -28.75 15.46
C GLY A 320 -8.98 -28.94 14.19
N PRO A 321 -9.64 -30.12 14.09
CA PRO A 321 -10.47 -30.46 12.93
C PRO A 321 -11.67 -29.52 12.74
N GLU A 322 -12.07 -28.76 13.78
CA GLU A 322 -13.12 -27.75 13.71
C GLU A 322 -12.82 -26.60 12.72
N LEU A 323 -11.57 -26.47 12.28
CA LEU A 323 -11.19 -25.46 11.29
C LEU A 323 -11.98 -25.63 9.98
N ALA A 324 -12.27 -26.86 9.57
CA ALA A 324 -13.04 -27.12 8.35
C ALA A 324 -14.48 -26.57 8.45
N ASP A 325 -15.16 -26.82 9.58
CA ASP A 325 -16.50 -26.29 9.80
C ASP A 325 -16.50 -24.75 9.92
N GLN A 326 -15.51 -24.19 10.62
CA GLN A 326 -15.31 -22.73 10.73
C GLN A 326 -15.06 -22.10 9.36
N PHE A 327 -14.33 -22.79 8.47
CA PHE A 327 -14.08 -22.33 7.11
C PHE A 327 -15.40 -22.26 6.30
N VAL A 328 -16.24 -23.27 6.40
CA VAL A 328 -17.58 -23.27 5.76
C VAL A 328 -18.42 -22.09 6.26
N GLU A 329 -18.49 -21.89 7.57
CA GLU A 329 -19.23 -20.80 8.18
C GLU A 329 -18.69 -19.42 7.73
N HIS A 330 -17.36 -19.28 7.71
CA HIS A 330 -16.68 -18.05 7.30
C HIS A 330 -17.04 -17.66 5.87
N PHE A 331 -16.94 -18.56 4.90
CA PHE A 331 -17.23 -18.26 3.50
C PHE A 331 -18.72 -18.10 3.21
N ASN A 332 -19.58 -18.84 3.87
CA ASN A 332 -21.02 -18.60 3.78
C ASN A 332 -21.37 -17.17 4.23
N ARG A 333 -20.82 -16.73 5.37
CA ARG A 333 -20.99 -15.36 5.85
C ARG A 333 -20.42 -14.32 4.88
N LEU A 334 -19.22 -14.53 4.33
CA LEU A 334 -18.63 -13.61 3.35
C LEU A 334 -19.50 -13.47 2.10
N GLY A 335 -20.07 -14.57 1.62
CA GLY A 335 -20.94 -14.58 0.45
C GLY A 335 -22.22 -13.76 0.62
N GLU A 336 -22.67 -13.54 1.85
CA GLU A 336 -23.86 -12.74 2.14
C GLU A 336 -23.56 -11.23 2.25
N LEU A 337 -22.30 -10.83 2.39
CA LEU A 337 -21.93 -9.42 2.64
C LEU A 337 -22.26 -8.51 1.47
N SER A 338 -22.09 -8.96 0.23
CA SER A 338 -22.32 -8.14 -0.96
C SER A 338 -22.67 -8.99 -2.19
N PRO A 339 -23.93 -8.97 -2.64
CA PRO A 339 -24.32 -9.54 -3.93
C PRO A 339 -23.53 -8.95 -5.09
N TYR A 340 -23.23 -7.64 -5.04
CA TYR A 340 -22.46 -6.93 -6.06
C TYR A 340 -21.07 -7.55 -6.29
N PHE A 341 -20.35 -7.86 -5.20
CA PHE A 341 -19.04 -8.51 -5.28
C PHE A 341 -19.18 -9.97 -5.74
N ARG A 342 -20.14 -10.70 -5.18
CA ARG A 342 -20.35 -12.11 -5.50
C ARG A 342 -20.62 -12.34 -6.99
N GLU A 343 -21.51 -11.54 -7.60
CA GLU A 343 -21.82 -11.59 -9.04
C GLU A 343 -20.60 -11.31 -9.92
N ARG A 344 -19.66 -10.47 -9.46
CA ARG A 344 -18.46 -10.10 -10.19
C ARG A 344 -17.30 -11.05 -9.95
N ILE A 345 -17.30 -11.77 -8.83
CA ILE A 345 -16.35 -12.85 -8.58
C ILE A 345 -16.65 -14.01 -9.55
N ASP A 346 -17.86 -14.56 -9.52
CA ASP A 346 -18.36 -15.61 -10.41
C ASP A 346 -17.30 -16.64 -10.80
N MET A 347 -16.74 -17.34 -9.80
CA MET A 347 -15.68 -18.34 -9.98
C MET A 347 -15.61 -19.33 -8.83
N THR A 348 -14.97 -20.46 -9.07
CA THR A 348 -14.56 -21.40 -8.03
C THR A 348 -13.13 -21.12 -7.60
N VAL A 349 -12.95 -20.98 -6.29
CA VAL A 349 -11.66 -20.75 -5.62
C VAL A 349 -11.31 -21.98 -4.80
N ARG A 350 -10.16 -22.58 -5.05
CA ARG A 350 -9.64 -23.73 -4.29
C ARG A 350 -8.69 -23.29 -3.20
N PHE A 351 -8.81 -23.89 -2.03
CA PHE A 351 -7.86 -23.82 -0.93
C PHE A 351 -7.24 -25.20 -0.71
N ASP A 352 -5.97 -25.36 -1.10
CA ASP A 352 -5.16 -26.51 -0.74
C ASP A 352 -4.56 -26.24 0.65
N VAL A 353 -5.24 -26.73 1.68
CA VAL A 353 -4.84 -26.54 3.08
C VAL A 353 -3.89 -27.66 3.46
N THR A 354 -2.76 -27.29 4.06
CA THR A 354 -1.71 -28.22 4.53
C THR A 354 -1.51 -28.07 6.04
N GLY A 355 -0.64 -28.88 6.64
CA GLY A 355 -0.33 -28.82 8.08
C GLY A 355 -1.18 -29.77 8.92
N ALA A 356 -1.55 -29.40 10.14
CA ALA A 356 -2.28 -30.25 11.07
C ALA A 356 -3.70 -30.59 10.62
N VAL A 357 -4.33 -29.66 9.89
CA VAL A 357 -5.62 -29.91 9.22
C VAL A 357 -5.38 -29.79 7.72
N GLU A 358 -5.50 -30.90 7.03
CA GLU A 358 -5.27 -30.99 5.60
C GLU A 358 -6.59 -31.13 4.84
N GLY A 359 -6.64 -30.56 3.64
CA GLY A 359 -7.79 -30.72 2.76
C GLY A 359 -7.71 -29.90 1.48
N ARG A 360 -8.59 -30.24 0.54
CA ARG A 360 -8.89 -29.45 -0.64
C ARG A 360 -10.29 -28.91 -0.48
N TRP A 361 -10.40 -27.62 -0.28
CA TRP A 361 -11.68 -26.97 -0.01
C TRP A 361 -12.00 -26.03 -1.16
N ASP A 362 -13.11 -26.27 -1.83
CA ASP A 362 -13.57 -25.44 -2.95
C ASP A 362 -14.65 -24.48 -2.48
N VAL A 363 -14.49 -23.22 -2.78
CA VAL A 363 -15.47 -22.15 -2.55
C VAL A 363 -15.99 -21.69 -3.89
N ASP A 364 -17.25 -21.96 -4.16
CA ASP A 364 -17.91 -21.60 -5.41
C ASP A 364 -18.75 -20.34 -5.21
N PHE A 365 -18.27 -19.24 -5.80
CA PHE A 365 -18.97 -17.94 -5.80
C PHE A 365 -19.84 -17.84 -7.04
N ARG A 366 -21.17 -17.80 -6.85
CA ARG A 366 -22.14 -17.63 -7.92
C ARG A 366 -23.09 -16.48 -7.59
N PRO A 367 -23.78 -15.90 -8.61
CA PRO A 367 -24.79 -14.87 -8.35
C PRO A 367 -25.83 -15.27 -7.32
N GLU A 368 -26.21 -16.55 -7.29
CA GLU A 368 -27.25 -17.10 -6.43
C GLU A 368 -26.79 -17.29 -4.96
N GLY A 369 -25.48 -17.43 -4.74
CA GLY A 369 -24.94 -17.70 -3.40
C GLY A 369 -23.50 -18.16 -3.42
N VAL A 370 -23.00 -18.50 -2.23
CA VAL A 370 -21.69 -19.15 -2.06
C VAL A 370 -21.95 -20.57 -1.54
N SER A 371 -21.22 -21.53 -2.07
CA SER A 371 -21.19 -22.90 -1.54
C SER A 371 -19.77 -23.35 -1.29
N VAL A 372 -19.58 -24.18 -0.26
CA VAL A 372 -18.27 -24.75 0.10
C VAL A 372 -18.32 -26.26 0.02
N ASP A 373 -17.40 -26.84 -0.74
CA ASP A 373 -17.16 -28.29 -0.82
C ASP A 373 -15.81 -28.62 -0.17
N LEU A 374 -15.85 -29.35 0.93
CA LEU A 374 -14.65 -29.81 1.64
C LEU A 374 -14.00 -31.05 1.00
N GLY A 375 -14.62 -31.63 -0.04
CA GLY A 375 -14.08 -32.77 -0.78
C GLY A 375 -13.15 -32.36 -1.93
N GLY A 376 -13.11 -31.10 -2.31
CA GLY A 376 -12.30 -30.59 -3.42
C GLY A 376 -12.63 -31.24 -4.75
N GLY A 377 -13.94 -31.46 -5.00
CA GLY A 377 -14.46 -32.15 -6.18
C GLY A 377 -14.50 -31.32 -7.46
N ALA A 378 -14.32 -30.00 -7.40
CA ALA A 378 -14.38 -29.15 -8.57
C ALA A 378 -13.27 -29.51 -9.56
N SER A 379 -13.64 -29.86 -10.78
CA SER A 379 -12.69 -30.09 -11.89
C SER A 379 -12.23 -28.80 -12.55
N ASP A 380 -12.98 -27.72 -12.40
CA ASP A 380 -12.75 -26.41 -13.01
C ASP A 380 -12.76 -25.33 -11.92
N TYR A 381 -11.59 -24.98 -11.43
CA TYR A 381 -11.37 -23.85 -10.52
C TYR A 381 -10.42 -22.85 -11.18
N GLN A 382 -10.68 -21.57 -10.97
CA GLN A 382 -9.93 -20.49 -11.64
C GLN A 382 -8.86 -19.87 -10.74
N TYR A 383 -8.97 -20.05 -9.42
CA TYR A 383 -8.01 -19.54 -8.46
C TYR A 383 -7.67 -20.64 -7.44
N ARG A 384 -6.41 -20.69 -7.00
CA ARG A 384 -5.99 -21.60 -5.94
C ARG A 384 -5.06 -20.89 -4.97
N PHE A 385 -5.33 -21.10 -3.68
CA PHE A 385 -4.43 -20.74 -2.59
C PHE A 385 -3.94 -22.01 -1.90
N THR A 386 -2.62 -22.15 -1.74
CA THR A 386 -2.01 -23.21 -0.93
C THR A 386 -1.49 -22.56 0.35
N VAL A 387 -1.98 -22.99 1.49
CA VAL A 387 -1.70 -22.36 2.79
C VAL A 387 -1.68 -23.40 3.91
N ASP A 388 -0.74 -23.26 4.85
CA ASP A 388 -0.72 -24.08 6.06
C ASP A 388 -1.84 -23.66 7.00
N SER A 389 -2.55 -24.66 7.54
CA SER A 389 -3.70 -24.51 8.44
C SER A 389 -3.42 -23.62 9.65
N LYS A 390 -2.20 -23.61 10.16
CA LYS A 390 -1.73 -22.77 11.25
C LYS A 390 -1.80 -21.27 10.93
N TRP A 391 -1.44 -20.88 9.70
CA TRP A 391 -1.47 -19.49 9.27
C TRP A 391 -2.86 -19.05 8.77
N LEU A 392 -3.66 -20.03 8.30
CA LEU A 392 -5.04 -19.78 7.86
C LEU A 392 -6.01 -19.62 9.05
N ALA A 393 -5.83 -20.42 10.11
CA ALA A 393 -6.78 -20.47 11.22
C ALA A 393 -7.07 -19.11 11.89
N PRO A 394 -6.08 -18.22 12.13
CA PRO A 394 -6.37 -16.89 12.68
C PRO A 394 -7.26 -16.02 11.78
N VAL A 395 -7.16 -16.18 10.45
CA VAL A 395 -8.01 -15.46 9.49
C VAL A 395 -9.45 -15.98 9.57
N ILE A 396 -9.62 -17.31 9.57
CA ILE A 396 -10.95 -17.93 9.62
C ILE A 396 -11.67 -17.60 10.93
N LYS A 397 -10.93 -17.51 12.04
CA LYS A 397 -11.46 -17.08 13.35
C LYS A 397 -11.74 -15.58 13.44
N GLY A 398 -11.24 -14.78 12.51
CA GLY A 398 -11.38 -13.32 12.52
C GLY A 398 -10.41 -12.60 13.47
N ASP A 399 -9.34 -13.27 13.91
CA ASP A 399 -8.29 -12.66 14.74
C ASP A 399 -7.42 -11.69 13.94
N ILE A 400 -7.15 -12.02 12.66
CA ILE A 400 -6.46 -11.18 11.68
C ILE A 400 -7.27 -11.07 10.38
N ALA A 401 -6.97 -10.07 9.57
CA ALA A 401 -7.59 -9.91 8.25
C ALA A 401 -6.94 -10.82 7.20
N TRP A 402 -7.65 -11.08 6.10
CA TRP A 402 -7.08 -11.75 4.93
C TRP A 402 -5.86 -11.01 4.35
N GLU A 403 -5.88 -9.68 4.38
CA GLU A 403 -4.77 -8.88 3.90
C GLU A 403 -3.51 -9.08 4.74
N ASP A 404 -3.64 -9.27 6.06
CA ASP A 404 -2.51 -9.61 6.93
C ASP A 404 -1.88 -10.96 6.54
N LEU A 405 -2.70 -11.94 6.12
CA LEU A 405 -2.20 -13.21 5.58
C LEU A 405 -1.52 -13.01 4.23
N PHE A 406 -2.11 -12.24 3.32
CA PHE A 406 -1.52 -11.99 2.00
C PHE A 406 -0.17 -11.27 2.11
N LEU A 407 -0.08 -10.25 2.95
CA LEU A 407 1.15 -9.51 3.20
C LEU A 407 2.18 -10.34 3.98
N SER A 408 1.76 -11.36 4.72
CA SER A 408 2.68 -12.29 5.38
C SER A 408 3.51 -13.14 4.40
N LEU A 409 3.10 -13.26 3.16
CA LEU A 409 3.69 -14.14 2.13
C LEU A 409 3.71 -15.64 2.53
N ARG A 410 2.94 -16.05 3.55
CA ARG A 410 2.89 -17.42 4.06
C ARG A 410 1.88 -18.30 3.32
N PHE A 411 1.74 -18.09 2.02
CA PHE A 411 0.88 -18.86 1.12
C PHE A 411 1.48 -18.91 -0.28
N ARG A 412 0.94 -19.77 -1.12
CA ARG A 412 1.17 -19.76 -2.58
C ARG A 412 -0.16 -19.56 -3.29
N ALA A 413 -0.11 -18.97 -4.47
CA ALA A 413 -1.27 -18.74 -5.30
C ALA A 413 -1.04 -19.19 -6.75
N TRP A 414 -2.11 -19.64 -7.39
CA TRP A 414 -2.17 -19.95 -8.80
C TRP A 414 -3.51 -19.49 -9.36
N ARG A 415 -3.55 -19.11 -10.60
CA ARG A 415 -4.79 -18.74 -11.30
C ARG A 415 -4.72 -19.09 -12.78
N ASN A 416 -5.86 -19.45 -13.37
CA ASN A 416 -6.00 -19.75 -14.77
C ASN A 416 -7.44 -19.41 -15.25
N PRO A 417 -7.64 -18.56 -16.27
CA PRO A 417 -6.59 -17.77 -16.93
C PRO A 417 -5.88 -16.85 -15.96
N ASP A 418 -4.70 -16.33 -16.33
CA ASP A 418 -3.92 -15.42 -15.50
C ASP A 418 -4.54 -14.01 -15.44
N ILE A 419 -5.77 -13.97 -14.94
CA ILE A 419 -6.57 -12.76 -14.78
C ILE A 419 -6.77 -12.50 -13.29
N TYR A 420 -6.35 -11.34 -12.81
CA TYR A 420 -6.58 -10.89 -11.45
C TYR A 420 -8.07 -10.60 -11.24
N ASN A 421 -8.65 -11.13 -10.16
CA ASN A 421 -10.02 -10.82 -9.79
C ASN A 421 -10.03 -9.85 -8.61
N ASP A 422 -10.26 -8.59 -8.90
CA ASP A 422 -10.25 -7.51 -7.94
C ASP A 422 -11.38 -7.64 -6.90
N TYR A 423 -12.53 -8.16 -7.33
CA TYR A 423 -13.68 -8.36 -6.45
C TYR A 423 -13.44 -9.49 -5.44
N LEU A 424 -12.77 -10.59 -5.85
CA LEU A 424 -12.38 -11.66 -4.93
C LEU A 424 -11.44 -11.12 -3.85
N VAL A 425 -10.37 -10.46 -4.28
CA VAL A 425 -9.38 -9.93 -3.33
C VAL A 425 -9.99 -8.82 -2.48
N GLY A 426 -10.81 -7.94 -3.07
CA GLY A 426 -11.52 -6.89 -2.36
C GLY A 426 -12.52 -7.42 -1.32
N LEU A 427 -13.29 -8.48 -1.65
CA LEU A 427 -14.19 -9.14 -0.69
C LEU A 427 -13.42 -9.71 0.50
N LEU A 428 -12.33 -10.43 0.23
CA LEU A 428 -11.49 -11.01 1.28
C LEU A 428 -10.82 -9.91 2.13
N LYS A 429 -10.22 -8.91 1.49
CA LYS A 429 -9.51 -7.81 2.15
C LYS A 429 -10.42 -7.05 3.12
N HIS A 430 -11.56 -6.62 2.67
CA HIS A 430 -12.45 -5.77 3.46
C HIS A 430 -13.32 -6.59 4.41
N ALA A 431 -13.92 -7.68 3.92
CA ALA A 431 -14.77 -8.62 4.69
C ALA A 431 -15.82 -7.94 5.59
N GLU A 432 -16.36 -6.77 5.15
CA GLU A 432 -17.12 -5.86 5.97
C GLU A 432 -18.15 -5.08 5.11
N PRO A 433 -19.46 -5.09 5.49
CA PRO A 433 -20.52 -4.56 4.63
C PRO A 433 -20.37 -3.09 4.25
N GLN A 434 -19.98 -2.21 5.20
CA GLN A 434 -19.91 -0.77 4.94
C GLN A 434 -18.78 -0.42 3.95
N ALA A 435 -17.66 -1.16 4.01
CA ALA A 435 -16.56 -1.00 3.05
C ALA A 435 -17.00 -1.43 1.65
N LEU A 436 -17.61 -2.62 1.53
CA LEU A 436 -18.07 -3.16 0.25
C LEU A 436 -19.14 -2.27 -0.39
N ASP A 437 -20.09 -1.75 0.40
CA ASP A 437 -21.10 -0.82 -0.04
C ASP A 437 -20.52 0.54 -0.48
N ALA A 438 -19.45 1.03 0.18
CA ALA A 438 -18.76 2.24 -0.24
C ALA A 438 -18.07 2.06 -1.60
N ILE A 439 -17.47 0.89 -1.83
CA ILE A 439 -16.84 0.54 -3.11
C ILE A 439 -17.90 0.43 -4.21
N GLU A 440 -19.00 -0.30 -3.97
CA GLU A 440 -20.11 -0.40 -4.91
C GLU A 440 -20.65 0.97 -5.31
N ARG A 441 -20.92 1.84 -4.32
CA ARG A 441 -21.39 3.20 -4.60
C ARG A 441 -20.39 4.01 -5.41
N TYR A 442 -19.10 3.92 -5.09
CA TYR A 442 -18.04 4.60 -5.84
C TYR A 442 -17.99 4.14 -7.30
N GLU A 443 -18.03 2.84 -7.54
CA GLU A 443 -17.98 2.26 -8.88
C GLU A 443 -19.24 2.55 -9.70
N VAL A 444 -20.43 2.47 -9.08
CA VAL A 444 -21.72 2.76 -9.74
C VAL A 444 -21.87 4.24 -10.04
N SER A 445 -21.47 5.13 -9.12
CA SER A 445 -21.56 6.58 -9.32
C SER A 445 -20.56 7.10 -10.35
N ARG A 446 -19.50 6.31 -10.64
CA ARG A 446 -18.38 6.71 -11.51
C ARG A 446 -17.86 8.10 -11.14
N ALA A 447 -17.41 8.22 -9.94
CA ALA A 447 -17.21 9.40 -9.09
C ALA A 447 -16.56 10.65 -9.74
N SER A 448 -16.15 10.65 -11.01
CA SER A 448 -15.58 11.82 -11.67
C SER A 448 -15.94 11.89 -13.15
N ASP A 449 -16.42 13.06 -13.57
CA ASP A 449 -16.60 13.40 -14.99
C ASP A 449 -15.33 13.91 -15.66
N GLU A 450 -14.20 13.94 -14.91
CA GLU A 450 -12.92 14.38 -15.47
C GLU A 450 -12.43 13.42 -16.55
N ARG A 451 -12.00 14.00 -17.65
CA ARG A 451 -11.51 13.28 -18.83
C ARG A 451 -10.06 13.62 -19.12
N LEU A 452 -9.40 12.68 -19.75
CA LEU A 452 -8.02 12.80 -20.22
C LEU A 452 -7.98 12.40 -21.70
N THR A 453 -7.33 13.19 -22.54
CA THR A 453 -7.06 12.80 -23.92
C THR A 453 -5.72 12.09 -24.01
N VAL A 454 -5.72 10.89 -24.58
CA VAL A 454 -4.51 10.09 -24.83
C VAL A 454 -4.40 9.76 -26.31
N GLN A 455 -3.16 9.64 -26.81
CA GLN A 455 -2.88 9.28 -28.17
C GLN A 455 -2.66 7.77 -28.25
N GLY A 456 -3.57 7.06 -28.92
CA GLY A 456 -3.40 5.66 -29.28
C GLY A 456 -2.78 5.50 -30.66
N ALA A 457 -2.58 4.25 -31.09
CA ALA A 457 -1.95 3.92 -32.38
C ALA A 457 -2.78 4.36 -33.59
N ASP A 458 -4.12 4.37 -33.50
CA ASP A 458 -5.04 4.68 -34.59
C ASP A 458 -5.86 5.96 -34.37
N GLY A 459 -5.47 6.80 -33.41
CA GLY A 459 -6.11 8.07 -33.13
C GLY A 459 -6.11 8.48 -31.67
N ALA A 460 -6.73 9.62 -31.40
CA ALA A 460 -6.88 10.13 -30.06
C ALA A 460 -8.14 9.57 -29.38
N TYR A 461 -8.03 9.31 -28.09
CA TYR A 461 -9.12 8.80 -27.26
C TYR A 461 -9.30 9.72 -26.04
N GLU A 462 -10.54 10.04 -25.75
CA GLU A 462 -10.94 10.68 -24.51
C GLU A 462 -11.35 9.59 -23.51
N ILE A 463 -10.64 9.48 -22.39
CA ILE A 463 -10.84 8.45 -21.37
C ILE A 463 -11.19 9.04 -20.01
N SER A 464 -11.75 8.23 -19.11
CA SER A 464 -11.81 8.62 -17.69
C SER A 464 -10.42 8.95 -17.19
N ARG A 465 -10.28 10.07 -16.47
CA ARG A 465 -8.99 10.48 -15.91
C ARG A 465 -8.47 9.52 -14.84
N TYR A 466 -9.39 8.94 -14.08
CA TYR A 466 -9.04 8.06 -12.98
C TYR A 466 -9.26 6.59 -13.35
N CYS A 467 -8.29 5.75 -12.96
CA CYS A 467 -8.36 4.32 -13.17
C CYS A 467 -9.59 3.73 -12.46
N PRO A 468 -10.45 2.96 -13.15
CA PRO A 468 -11.67 2.44 -12.55
C PRO A 468 -11.44 1.45 -11.41
N HIS A 469 -10.24 0.84 -11.33
CA HIS A 469 -9.86 -0.10 -10.27
C HIS A 469 -9.68 0.62 -8.91
N ALA A 470 -8.68 1.49 -8.79
CA ALA A 470 -8.31 2.09 -7.51
C ALA A 470 -8.08 3.61 -7.59
N GLY A 471 -8.66 4.30 -8.58
CA GLY A 471 -8.64 5.75 -8.64
C GLY A 471 -7.28 6.40 -8.97
N GLU A 472 -6.29 5.63 -9.46
CA GLU A 472 -5.01 6.19 -9.90
C GLU A 472 -5.22 7.27 -10.97
N ASP A 473 -4.58 8.43 -10.82
CA ASP A 473 -4.65 9.51 -11.80
C ASP A 473 -3.84 9.16 -13.05
N LEU A 474 -4.52 8.74 -14.12
CA LEU A 474 -3.90 8.30 -15.36
C LEU A 474 -3.13 9.42 -16.08
N ALA A 475 -3.32 10.68 -15.70
CA ALA A 475 -2.49 11.78 -16.21
C ALA A 475 -1.02 11.66 -15.78
N ILE A 476 -0.75 11.00 -14.64
CA ILE A 476 0.62 10.71 -14.16
C ILE A 476 0.92 9.23 -14.11
N GLY A 477 -0.06 8.39 -13.76
CA GLY A 477 0.04 6.95 -13.62
C GLY A 477 -0.37 6.17 -14.86
N GLY A 478 -0.70 6.81 -15.99
CA GLY A 478 -1.02 6.15 -17.25
C GLY A 478 0.18 6.01 -18.18
N LEU A 479 0.30 4.86 -18.83
CA LEU A 479 1.30 4.59 -19.87
C LEU A 479 0.58 3.99 -21.09
N VAL A 480 0.57 4.72 -22.19
CA VAL A 480 0.05 4.18 -23.46
C VAL A 480 1.08 3.23 -24.05
N LEU A 481 0.64 2.01 -24.32
CA LEU A 481 1.42 0.93 -24.94
C LEU A 481 1.08 0.85 -26.45
N GLU A 482 1.79 -0.01 -27.14
CA GLU A 482 1.47 -0.37 -28.52
C GLU A 482 0.06 -0.98 -28.63
N GLY A 483 -0.61 -0.82 -29.77
CA GLY A 483 -1.89 -1.48 -30.06
C GLY A 483 -3.13 -0.85 -29.40
N ASN A 484 -3.13 0.42 -29.03
CA ASN A 484 -4.26 1.09 -28.36
C ASN A 484 -4.58 0.55 -26.95
N VAL A 485 -3.57 0.30 -26.18
CA VAL A 485 -3.69 -0.14 -24.78
C VAL A 485 -3.14 0.94 -23.86
N ILE A 486 -3.84 1.25 -22.77
CA ILE A 486 -3.30 2.06 -21.68
C ILE A 486 -3.08 1.18 -20.45
N ARG A 487 -1.87 1.23 -19.88
CA ARG A 487 -1.51 0.57 -18.62
C ARG A 487 -1.57 1.57 -17.48
N CYS A 488 -2.27 1.22 -16.42
CA CYS A 488 -2.22 1.91 -15.14
C CYS A 488 -0.97 1.46 -14.35
N LEU A 489 -0.05 2.37 -14.07
CA LEU A 489 1.21 2.08 -13.39
C LEU A 489 1.05 1.75 -11.89
N GLY A 490 -0.11 2.02 -11.30
CA GLY A 490 -0.41 1.67 -9.92
C GLY A 490 -0.41 0.16 -9.67
N HIS A 491 -1.12 -0.60 -10.54
CA HIS A 491 -1.27 -2.06 -10.40
C HIS A 491 -0.97 -2.84 -11.69
N ASN A 492 -0.45 -2.17 -12.74
CA ASN A 492 -0.20 -2.74 -14.07
C ASN A 492 -1.47 -3.30 -14.75
N LEU A 493 -2.64 -2.74 -14.45
CA LEU A 493 -3.86 -3.08 -15.17
C LEU A 493 -3.85 -2.43 -16.56
N GLU A 494 -4.25 -3.20 -17.55
CA GLU A 494 -4.25 -2.82 -18.96
C GLU A 494 -5.68 -2.69 -19.47
N PHE A 495 -5.97 -1.58 -20.12
CA PHE A 495 -7.29 -1.31 -20.68
C PHE A 495 -7.19 -1.06 -22.19
N ASP A 496 -8.07 -1.71 -22.96
CA ASP A 496 -8.23 -1.44 -24.36
C ASP A 496 -8.88 -0.05 -24.57
N LEU A 497 -8.22 0.83 -25.31
CA LEU A 497 -8.71 2.19 -25.54
C LEU A 497 -9.98 2.25 -26.41
N LYS A 498 -10.29 1.18 -27.16
CA LYS A 498 -11.49 1.13 -28.01
C LYS A 498 -12.73 0.71 -27.24
N THR A 499 -12.60 -0.31 -26.40
CA THR A 499 -13.73 -0.90 -25.66
C THR A 499 -13.80 -0.43 -24.22
N GLY A 500 -12.66 -0.05 -23.64
CA GLY A 500 -12.51 0.24 -22.21
C GLY A 500 -12.33 -1.00 -21.35
N GLU A 501 -12.41 -2.21 -21.92
CA GLU A 501 -12.29 -3.45 -21.17
C GLU A 501 -10.90 -3.60 -20.56
N CYS A 502 -10.84 -4.11 -19.32
CA CYS A 502 -9.60 -4.51 -18.70
C CYS A 502 -9.13 -5.86 -19.24
N LEU A 503 -7.90 -5.90 -19.75
CA LEU A 503 -7.36 -7.07 -20.47
C LEU A 503 -6.76 -8.14 -19.54
N ASN A 504 -6.35 -7.74 -18.35
CA ASN A 504 -5.61 -8.61 -17.40
C ASN A 504 -6.20 -8.67 -16.00
N ALA A 505 -7.36 -8.07 -15.78
CA ALA A 505 -8.10 -8.18 -14.51
C ALA A 505 -9.62 -8.11 -14.73
N ARG A 506 -10.37 -8.63 -13.75
CA ARG A 506 -11.81 -8.36 -13.62
C ARG A 506 -11.98 -7.12 -12.73
N CYS A 507 -12.26 -6.00 -13.34
CA CYS A 507 -12.62 -4.74 -12.69
C CYS A 507 -13.55 -3.94 -13.60
N ASN A 508 -14.04 -2.79 -13.14
CA ASN A 508 -14.87 -1.92 -13.97
C ASN A 508 -14.11 -1.47 -15.24
N PRO A 509 -14.81 -1.34 -16.38
CA PRO A 509 -14.20 -0.86 -17.60
C PRO A 509 -13.84 0.62 -17.51
N LEU A 510 -12.78 1.02 -18.21
CA LEU A 510 -12.41 2.39 -18.43
C LEU A 510 -13.45 3.06 -19.35
N LEU A 511 -13.99 4.21 -18.97
CA LEU A 511 -14.80 4.97 -19.92
C LEU A 511 -13.90 5.51 -21.03
N THR A 512 -14.25 5.23 -22.28
CA THR A 512 -13.45 5.65 -23.42
C THR A 512 -14.34 6.07 -24.59
N ARG A 513 -13.86 7.05 -25.35
CA ARG A 513 -14.49 7.51 -26.59
C ARG A 513 -13.40 7.94 -27.57
N ARG A 514 -13.42 7.41 -28.77
CA ARG A 514 -12.55 7.90 -29.85
C ARG A 514 -12.93 9.33 -30.21
N THR A 515 -11.95 10.25 -30.18
CA THR A 515 -12.16 11.61 -30.68
C THR A 515 -12.04 11.61 -32.19
N LEU A 516 -13.06 12.12 -32.87
CA LEU A 516 -12.95 12.36 -34.31
C LEU A 516 -11.90 13.46 -34.49
N ALA A 517 -10.88 13.20 -35.33
CA ALA A 517 -9.97 14.24 -35.76
C ALA A 517 -10.82 15.36 -36.39
N HIS A 518 -10.83 16.55 -35.78
CA HIS A 518 -11.31 17.72 -36.48
C HIS A 518 -10.39 17.91 -37.65
N ALA A 519 -10.94 17.76 -38.87
CA ALA A 519 -10.26 18.13 -40.09
C ALA A 519 -9.73 19.56 -39.90
N GLU A 520 -8.44 19.72 -40.14
CA GLU A 520 -7.74 20.99 -40.09
C GLU A 520 -8.49 22.04 -40.90
N GLN A 521 -9.06 23.02 -40.20
CA GLN A 521 -9.37 24.30 -40.80
C GLN A 521 -8.52 25.37 -40.11
N ASN A 522 -7.46 25.71 -40.83
CA ASN A 522 -6.77 26.99 -40.85
C ASN A 522 -5.92 27.45 -39.63
N GLY A 523 -4.65 27.61 -39.94
CA GLY A 523 -3.86 28.79 -39.54
C GLY A 523 -3.05 28.67 -38.25
N GLY A 524 -1.83 28.24 -38.43
CA GLY A 524 -0.63 28.70 -37.69
C GLY A 524 -0.78 29.20 -36.26
N ARG A 525 -0.72 28.27 -35.32
CA ARG A 525 -0.09 28.45 -33.99
C ARG A 525 0.33 27.07 -33.52
N GLU A 526 1.63 26.85 -33.46
CA GLU A 526 2.22 25.72 -32.77
C GLU A 526 1.67 25.68 -31.32
N GLN A 527 0.82 24.71 -31.04
CA GLN A 527 0.52 24.33 -29.68
C GLN A 527 1.57 23.33 -29.22
N PRO A 528 2.14 23.48 -28.03
CA PRO A 528 3.15 22.57 -27.53
C PRO A 528 2.54 21.18 -27.35
N HIS A 529 3.18 20.19 -27.94
CA HIS A 529 2.92 18.78 -27.71
C HIS A 529 2.91 18.46 -26.20
N LEU A 530 1.74 18.18 -25.65
CA LEU A 530 1.57 17.59 -24.33
C LEU A 530 1.94 16.10 -24.36
N VAL A 531 3.20 15.84 -24.66
CA VAL A 531 3.92 14.60 -24.35
C VAL A 531 5.26 15.07 -23.81
N GLY A 532 5.27 15.41 -22.55
CA GLY A 532 6.47 15.90 -21.91
C GLY A 532 6.15 16.62 -20.61
N PHE A 533 5.76 15.90 -19.62
CA PHE A 533 5.88 16.29 -18.22
C PHE A 533 6.69 15.26 -17.47
#